data_ca4fbea0f7a378c38a4af8ab5e8cb712
#
_entry.id   ca4fbea0f7a378c38a4af8ab5e8cb712
#
_cell.length_a   1.000
_cell.length_b   1.000
_cell.length_c   1.000
_cell.angle_alpha   90.00
_cell.angle_beta   90.00
_cell.angle_gamma   90.00
#
_symmetry.space_group_name_H-M   'P 1'
#
loop_
_entity.id
_entity.type
_entity.pdbx_description
1 polymer ?
#
loop_
_entity_poly.entity_id
_entity_poly.type
_entity_poly.pdbx_seq_one_letter_code
_entity_poly.pdbx_strand_id
1 'polypeptide(L)'
;MKKKTAVIFIGFFMTLGALAGCGGNDATEAASESAQTEDEGTGEDEEMQEAREEEQEQKEKEEKKTEEETEKAAKEKKKDAGKKAETEASEKETGDQDTEETESVKIAVLLPDQEEWSEDAQALEADLAEDGYEPLLAYAEGDASRQVSQIQEMLEQQVAAFIITPVDAYGLTDVLAEVKEAEIPVFSYDDLIMDTNAVKYYTTFGGRQAGQMIAEEIIKKENLKEVQEEKETRTIEFLMGSPDDTEALFLYNGVMEGLQPYLDDGTLVCTSGKISFDDTGIIRWSRELAGTRMSQLLEDSYEDGAVPDIICTGFDDAALGAEETLETAGIVPGSEQWPLITGVGCKEEAVRSVASGKIGFSLFMDYRDLADNCEQMVHVYLTGEEDPEVNDYEQYDNGVKIIGTYLCEPQVIDGDNYELLIDNGYYEEEEIAPEAEETVTPVPEESVTPSPKEDEATPQESAASDWEEDKEAVKQSSGEKEDSDLKKEKESDKDEKKASEKVTLKKSKSASDDK
;
A
#
# COMPACT_ATOMS: atom_id res chain seq x y z
N MET A 1 52.04 2.86 18.21
CA MET A 1 52.27 3.99 17.28
C MET A 1 50.95 4.23 16.54
N LYS A 2 50.23 5.28 16.90
CA LYS A 2 48.93 5.60 16.33
C LYS A 2 49.11 6.38 15.04
N LYS A 3 48.64 5.87 13.90
CA LYS A 3 48.51 6.66 12.66
C LYS A 3 47.14 7.30 12.61
N LYS A 4 47.09 8.64 12.59
CA LYS A 4 45.90 9.45 12.36
C LYS A 4 45.73 9.62 10.85
N THR A 5 44.58 9.20 10.31
CA THR A 5 44.17 9.54 8.95
C THR A 5 43.32 10.78 9.00
N ALA A 6 43.68 11.81 8.27
CA ALA A 6 42.93 13.05 8.16
C ALA A 6 41.90 12.93 7.01
N VAL A 7 40.66 13.19 7.31
CA VAL A 7 39.58 13.32 6.32
C VAL A 7 39.50 14.78 5.92
N ILE A 8 39.63 15.06 4.63
CA ILE A 8 39.49 16.40 4.04
C ILE A 8 38.04 16.56 3.58
N PHE A 9 37.32 17.45 4.23
CA PHE A 9 36.00 17.92 3.77
C PHE A 9 36.21 18.99 2.69
N ILE A 10 35.70 18.75 1.49
CA ILE A 10 35.60 19.77 0.43
C ILE A 10 34.14 20.27 0.46
N GLY A 11 33.93 21.46 1.05
CA GLY A 11 32.66 22.14 1.02
C GLY A 11 32.42 22.81 -0.34
N PHE A 12 31.30 22.53 -0.95
CA PHE A 12 30.84 23.22 -2.16
C PHE A 12 29.93 24.38 -1.75
N PHE A 13 30.39 25.60 -1.98
CA PHE A 13 29.64 26.83 -1.76
C PHE A 13 28.85 27.14 -3.05
N MET A 14 27.52 27.12 -2.96
CA MET A 14 26.65 27.74 -3.99
C MET A 14 26.33 29.18 -3.59
N THR A 15 26.79 30.13 -4.38
CA THR A 15 26.46 31.54 -4.27
C THR A 15 25.13 31.84 -4.95
N LEU A 16 24.18 32.36 -4.18
CA LEU A 16 22.95 32.99 -4.65
C LEU A 16 23.27 34.35 -5.29
N GLY A 17 22.89 34.53 -6.55
CA GLY A 17 22.90 35.83 -7.22
C GLY A 17 21.47 36.27 -7.52
N ALA A 18 20.95 37.22 -6.75
CA ALA A 18 19.72 37.94 -7.07
C ALA A 18 20.04 39.16 -7.89
N LEU A 19 19.34 39.36 -9.01
CA LEU A 19 19.21 40.67 -9.66
C LEU A 19 17.81 40.87 -10.22
N ALA A 20 17.13 41.83 -9.65
CA ALA A 20 15.89 42.41 -10.14
C ALA A 20 16.17 43.44 -11.26
N GLY A 21 15.26 43.58 -12.20
CA GLY A 21 15.31 44.67 -13.20
C GLY A 21 14.11 44.67 -14.15
N CYS A 22 13.26 45.66 -13.99
CA CYS A 22 12.06 45.98 -14.76
C CYS A 22 12.30 46.44 -16.22
N GLY A 23 11.30 46.22 -17.10
CA GLY A 23 10.78 47.27 -17.95
C GLY A 23 10.91 47.13 -19.46
N GLY A 24 9.78 47.07 -20.15
CA GLY A 24 9.48 47.93 -21.34
C GLY A 24 9.62 47.33 -22.74
N ASN A 25 8.46 47.13 -23.35
CA ASN A 25 8.05 47.22 -24.75
C ASN A 25 9.08 47.66 -25.82
N ASP A 26 9.15 47.00 -26.96
CA ASP A 26 8.47 47.32 -28.25
C ASP A 26 9.09 46.56 -29.43
N ALA A 27 8.24 46.37 -30.43
CA ALA A 27 8.40 45.66 -31.68
C ALA A 27 9.52 46.19 -32.61
N THR A 28 10.06 45.37 -33.50
CA THR A 28 9.96 45.41 -34.98
C THR A 28 10.95 44.47 -35.66
N GLU A 29 10.42 43.78 -36.66
CA GLU A 29 10.96 43.21 -37.91
C GLU A 29 12.45 43.35 -38.27
N ALA A 30 12.99 42.25 -38.81
CA ALA A 30 13.47 42.02 -40.16
C ALA A 30 14.81 41.29 -40.30
N ALA A 31 14.73 40.21 -41.06
CA ALA A 31 15.64 39.76 -42.13
C ALA A 31 17.08 39.33 -41.85
N SER A 32 17.23 38.02 -42.13
CA SER A 32 18.33 37.38 -42.90
C SER A 32 19.78 37.83 -42.74
N GLU A 33 20.64 36.89 -42.37
CA GLU A 33 21.73 36.46 -43.28
C GLU A 33 22.52 35.29 -42.68
N SER A 34 22.85 34.37 -43.56
CA SER A 34 23.66 33.19 -43.37
C SER A 34 25.12 33.51 -43.07
N ALA A 35 25.73 32.80 -42.12
CA ALA A 35 27.17 32.51 -42.20
C ALA A 35 27.46 31.17 -41.50
N GLN A 36 28.00 30.25 -42.27
CA GLN A 36 28.67 29.02 -41.85
C GLN A 36 29.91 29.38 -41.02
N THR A 37 30.09 28.66 -39.92
CA THR A 37 31.46 28.35 -39.42
C THR A 37 31.46 26.91 -38.90
N GLU A 38 32.48 26.23 -39.39
CA GLU A 38 32.79 24.83 -39.23
C GLU A 38 33.18 24.49 -37.77
N ASP A 39 32.71 23.33 -37.33
CA ASP A 39 33.39 22.17 -36.75
C ASP A 39 34.73 22.42 -36.01
N GLU A 40 34.67 22.24 -34.66
CA GLU A 40 35.74 21.72 -33.81
C GLU A 40 35.11 21.33 -32.45
N GLY A 41 34.74 20.02 -32.28
CA GLY A 41 34.15 19.51 -31.04
C GLY A 41 34.14 17.98 -30.95
N THR A 42 35.20 17.28 -31.41
CA THR A 42 35.27 15.82 -31.40
C THR A 42 36.30 15.24 -30.41
N GLY A 43 36.79 16.00 -29.44
CA GLY A 43 37.79 15.52 -28.49
C GLY A 43 37.30 15.27 -27.06
N GLU A 44 36.26 15.97 -26.63
CA GLU A 44 35.81 15.87 -25.23
C GLU A 44 34.81 14.71 -25.00
N ASP A 45 34.06 14.30 -26.03
CA ASP A 45 33.13 13.18 -25.93
C ASP A 45 33.83 11.80 -25.94
N GLU A 46 34.96 11.66 -26.63
CA GLU A 46 35.76 10.40 -26.61
C GLU A 46 36.48 10.20 -25.26
N GLU A 47 37.05 11.24 -24.65
CA GLU A 47 37.68 11.11 -23.31
C GLU A 47 36.66 10.79 -22.20
N MET A 48 35.41 11.29 -22.31
CA MET A 48 34.36 11.02 -21.34
C MET A 48 33.76 9.60 -21.51
N GLN A 49 33.81 9.04 -22.70
CA GLN A 49 33.39 7.68 -23.00
C GLN A 49 34.44 6.65 -22.55
N GLU A 50 35.71 6.89 -22.78
CA GLU A 50 36.80 6.05 -22.24
C GLU A 50 36.82 6.04 -20.70
N ALA A 51 36.59 7.18 -20.04
CA ALA A 51 36.52 7.24 -18.57
C ALA A 51 35.36 6.45 -17.98
N ARG A 52 34.21 6.39 -18.66
CA ARG A 52 33.03 5.58 -18.25
C ARG A 52 33.28 4.08 -18.46
N GLU A 53 33.94 3.69 -19.53
CA GLU A 53 34.31 2.29 -19.79
C GLU A 53 35.33 1.78 -18.78
N GLU A 54 36.31 2.61 -18.39
CA GLU A 54 37.32 2.24 -17.34
C GLU A 54 36.66 2.11 -15.96
N GLU A 55 35.66 2.95 -15.63
CA GLU A 55 34.94 2.87 -14.37
C GLU A 55 34.01 1.62 -14.30
N GLN A 56 33.39 1.25 -15.41
CA GLN A 56 32.61 0.01 -15.50
C GLN A 56 33.49 -1.24 -15.41
N GLU A 57 34.65 -1.24 -16.06
CA GLU A 57 35.60 -2.37 -15.98
C GLU A 57 36.20 -2.53 -14.58
N GLN A 58 36.32 -1.44 -13.82
CA GLN A 58 36.77 -1.50 -12.42
C GLN A 58 35.68 -2.04 -11.50
N LYS A 59 34.41 -1.65 -11.69
CA LYS A 59 33.25 -2.19 -10.93
C LYS A 59 33.08 -3.68 -11.16
N GLU A 60 33.10 -4.14 -12.41
CA GLU A 60 33.02 -5.59 -12.71
C GLU A 60 34.17 -6.41 -12.11
N LYS A 61 35.37 -5.82 -11.98
CA LYS A 61 36.51 -6.51 -11.37
C LYS A 61 36.38 -6.56 -9.84
N GLU A 62 35.78 -5.56 -9.23
CA GLU A 62 35.53 -5.50 -7.80
C GLU A 62 34.40 -6.46 -7.39
N GLU A 63 33.31 -6.52 -8.16
CA GLU A 63 32.20 -7.47 -7.97
C GLU A 63 32.67 -8.93 -8.08
N LYS A 64 33.43 -9.28 -9.13
CA LYS A 64 34.00 -10.63 -9.29
C LYS A 64 34.94 -11.03 -8.16
N LYS A 65 35.64 -10.05 -7.58
CA LYS A 65 36.53 -10.31 -6.45
C LYS A 65 35.76 -10.56 -5.16
N THR A 66 34.65 -9.85 -4.98
CA THR A 66 33.75 -10.02 -3.84
C THR A 66 33.04 -11.38 -3.90
N GLU A 67 32.59 -11.80 -5.10
CA GLU A 67 32.02 -13.14 -5.31
C GLU A 67 33.01 -14.28 -5.06
N GLU A 68 34.29 -14.12 -5.50
CA GLU A 68 35.32 -15.14 -5.22
C GLU A 68 35.69 -15.22 -3.73
N GLU A 69 35.68 -14.11 -3.01
CA GLU A 69 35.94 -14.07 -1.56
C GLU A 69 34.78 -14.65 -0.75
N THR A 70 33.52 -14.41 -1.15
CA THR A 70 32.30 -15.00 -0.53
C THR A 70 32.21 -16.51 -0.80
N GLU A 71 32.50 -16.97 -2.03
CA GLU A 71 32.51 -18.41 -2.34
C GLU A 71 33.63 -19.17 -1.60
N LYS A 72 34.72 -18.48 -1.29
CA LYS A 72 35.84 -19.07 -0.54
C LYS A 72 35.55 -19.15 0.96
N ALA A 73 34.85 -18.14 1.52
CA ALA A 73 34.40 -18.11 2.91
C ALA A 73 33.35 -19.20 3.16
N ALA A 74 32.40 -19.38 2.22
CA ALA A 74 31.38 -20.43 2.29
C ALA A 74 31.97 -21.85 2.21
N LYS A 75 33.04 -22.04 1.45
CA LYS A 75 33.75 -23.36 1.36
C LYS A 75 34.61 -23.66 2.59
N GLU A 76 35.16 -22.65 3.28
CA GLU A 76 35.88 -22.81 4.55
C GLU A 76 34.88 -23.12 5.71
N LYS A 77 33.76 -22.44 5.80
CA LYS A 77 32.68 -22.70 6.80
C LYS A 77 32.14 -24.14 6.68
N LYS A 78 31.89 -24.65 5.46
CA LYS A 78 31.45 -26.06 5.26
C LYS A 78 32.49 -27.10 5.63
N LYS A 79 33.78 -26.77 5.71
CA LYS A 79 34.82 -27.70 6.14
C LYS A 79 34.97 -27.79 7.65
N ASP A 80 34.65 -26.71 8.36
CA ASP A 80 34.67 -26.70 9.85
C ASP A 80 33.42 -27.34 10.45
N ALA A 81 32.24 -27.13 9.86
CA ALA A 81 31.01 -27.78 10.29
C ALA A 81 31.06 -29.31 10.18
N GLY A 82 31.66 -29.84 9.10
CA GLY A 82 31.86 -31.29 8.91
C GLY A 82 32.81 -31.93 9.93
N LYS A 83 33.65 -31.15 10.62
CA LYS A 83 34.61 -31.65 11.60
C LYS A 83 34.09 -31.63 13.02
N LYS A 84 33.07 -30.79 13.30
CA LYS A 84 32.40 -30.72 14.63
C LYS A 84 31.36 -31.84 14.81
N ALA A 85 30.69 -32.24 13.72
CA ALA A 85 29.68 -33.30 13.73
C ALA A 85 30.25 -34.71 13.97
N GLU A 86 31.55 -34.98 13.68
CA GLU A 86 32.15 -36.30 13.92
C GLU A 86 32.69 -36.48 15.35
N THR A 87 32.76 -35.42 16.18
CA THR A 87 33.33 -35.51 17.53
C THR A 87 32.25 -35.68 18.63
N GLU A 88 30.98 -35.41 18.35
CA GLU A 88 29.88 -35.47 19.31
C GLU A 88 29.08 -36.81 19.29
N ALA A 89 29.35 -37.68 18.32
CA ALA A 89 28.62 -38.96 18.18
C ALA A 89 29.17 -40.12 19.04
N SER A 90 30.13 -39.89 19.93
CA SER A 90 30.86 -41.00 20.62
C SER A 90 30.68 -41.08 22.13
N GLU A 91 29.88 -40.21 22.77
CA GLU A 91 29.69 -40.29 24.22
C GLU A 91 28.23 -40.01 24.62
N LYS A 92 27.33 -40.99 24.43
CA LYS A 92 26.08 -41.07 25.21
C LYS A 92 25.52 -42.49 25.21
N GLU A 93 26.02 -43.33 26.07
CA GLU A 93 25.25 -44.41 26.70
C GLU A 93 25.48 -44.35 28.20
N THR A 94 24.44 -44.06 28.90
CA THR A 94 23.94 -44.51 30.21
C THR A 94 23.40 -43.34 31.05
N GLY A 95 22.13 -43.43 31.36
CA GLY A 95 21.63 -43.07 32.67
C GLY A 95 20.69 -41.89 32.80
N ASP A 96 19.48 -42.26 33.13
CA ASP A 96 18.48 -41.54 33.89
C ASP A 96 17.60 -40.50 33.13
N GLN A 97 16.34 -40.91 32.95
CA GLN A 97 15.22 -40.04 32.58
C GLN A 97 14.89 -39.14 33.78
N ASP A 98 15.49 -37.94 33.79
CA ASP A 98 14.79 -36.77 34.29
C ASP A 98 14.26 -36.04 33.02
N THR A 99 12.98 -36.10 32.81
CA THR A 99 12.27 -35.20 31.94
C THR A 99 12.35 -33.81 32.57
N GLU A 100 13.43 -33.07 32.31
CA GLU A 100 13.35 -31.62 32.37
C GLU A 100 12.27 -31.24 31.31
N GLU A 101 11.12 -30.79 31.79
CA GLU A 101 10.21 -29.99 30.95
C GLU A 101 11.04 -28.79 30.51
N THR A 102 11.59 -28.86 29.33
CA THR A 102 12.14 -27.65 28.68
C THR A 102 10.96 -26.72 28.50
N GLU A 103 10.89 -25.65 29.31
CA GLU A 103 9.88 -24.60 29.14
C GLU A 103 9.98 -24.14 27.68
N SER A 104 8.86 -24.20 26.95
CA SER A 104 8.77 -23.73 25.56
C SER A 104 9.10 -22.25 25.50
N VAL A 105 9.83 -21.83 24.48
CA VAL A 105 10.15 -20.42 24.26
C VAL A 105 8.89 -19.74 23.71
N LYS A 106 8.38 -18.76 24.44
CA LYS A 106 7.13 -18.08 24.11
C LYS A 106 7.37 -16.87 23.22
N ILE A 107 6.57 -16.73 22.17
CA ILE A 107 6.56 -15.58 21.26
C ILE A 107 5.18 -14.92 21.33
N ALA A 108 5.14 -13.62 21.63
CA ALA A 108 3.88 -12.86 21.61
C ALA A 108 3.55 -12.44 20.16
N VAL A 109 2.33 -12.75 19.72
CA VAL A 109 1.76 -12.31 18.43
C VAL A 109 0.56 -11.43 18.72
N LEU A 110 0.67 -10.13 18.49
CA LEU A 110 -0.34 -9.12 18.84
C LEU A 110 -0.87 -8.44 17.59
N LEU A 111 -2.13 -8.70 17.26
CA LEU A 111 -2.79 -8.27 16.04
C LEU A 111 -3.96 -7.32 16.34
N PRO A 112 -4.37 -6.44 15.40
CA PRO A 112 -5.41 -5.44 15.60
C PRO A 112 -6.78 -6.04 15.94
N ASP A 113 -7.27 -6.99 15.13
CA ASP A 113 -8.56 -7.65 15.33
C ASP A 113 -8.57 -9.05 14.71
N GLN A 114 -9.58 -9.84 15.07
CA GLN A 114 -9.68 -11.23 14.62
C GLN A 114 -10.33 -11.36 13.24
N GLU A 115 -11.18 -10.42 12.84
CA GLU A 115 -11.94 -10.55 11.59
C GLU A 115 -11.01 -10.42 10.38
N GLU A 116 -10.10 -9.46 10.43
CA GLU A 116 -9.17 -9.15 9.33
C GLU A 116 -7.89 -9.99 9.38
N TRP A 117 -7.38 -10.31 10.59
CA TRP A 117 -6.05 -10.88 10.80
C TRP A 117 -6.04 -12.37 11.19
N SER A 118 -7.16 -13.10 11.00
CA SER A 118 -7.23 -14.52 11.41
C SER A 118 -6.35 -15.45 10.58
N GLU A 119 -6.14 -15.13 9.31
CA GLU A 119 -5.34 -15.95 8.39
C GLU A 119 -3.85 -15.75 8.65
N ASP A 120 -3.39 -14.51 8.84
CA ASP A 120 -2.03 -14.17 9.27
C ASP A 120 -1.69 -14.82 10.60
N ALA A 121 -2.61 -14.78 11.57
CA ALA A 121 -2.45 -15.40 12.86
C ALA A 121 -2.24 -16.91 12.73
N GLN A 122 -3.03 -17.59 11.90
CA GLN A 122 -2.90 -19.03 11.70
C GLN A 122 -1.57 -19.39 11.04
N ALA A 123 -1.11 -18.60 10.07
CA ALA A 123 0.19 -18.80 9.44
C ALA A 123 1.31 -18.62 10.46
N LEU A 124 1.36 -17.48 11.18
CA LEU A 124 2.35 -17.22 12.23
C LEU A 124 2.35 -18.28 13.34
N GLU A 125 1.15 -18.73 13.79
CA GLU A 125 1.07 -19.80 14.79
C GLU A 125 1.65 -21.12 14.27
N ALA A 126 1.39 -21.47 13.00
CA ALA A 126 1.88 -22.69 12.40
C ALA A 126 3.40 -22.68 12.24
N ASP A 127 3.95 -21.58 11.69
CA ASP A 127 5.37 -21.44 11.40
C ASP A 127 6.20 -21.39 12.69
N LEU A 128 5.77 -20.59 13.68
CA LEU A 128 6.40 -20.55 15.00
C LEU A 128 6.38 -21.90 15.72
N ALA A 129 5.27 -22.66 15.59
CA ALA A 129 5.15 -23.99 16.22
C ALA A 129 6.03 -25.03 15.50
N GLU A 130 6.26 -24.93 14.18
CA GLU A 130 7.16 -25.81 13.44
C GLU A 130 8.61 -25.69 13.95
N ASP A 131 9.06 -24.48 14.29
CA ASP A 131 10.38 -24.22 14.86
C ASP A 131 10.46 -24.41 16.39
N GLY A 132 9.36 -24.89 16.99
CA GLY A 132 9.30 -25.30 18.38
C GLY A 132 9.06 -24.19 19.38
N TYR A 133 8.57 -23.04 18.94
CA TYR A 133 8.10 -21.95 19.79
C TYR A 133 6.67 -22.20 20.31
N GLU A 134 6.29 -21.46 21.35
CA GLU A 134 4.92 -21.38 21.86
C GLU A 134 4.35 -20.00 21.51
N PRO A 135 3.55 -19.86 20.43
CA PRO A 135 2.93 -18.60 20.09
C PRO A 135 1.85 -18.22 21.11
N LEU A 136 1.88 -16.98 21.59
CA LEU A 136 0.87 -16.37 22.45
C LEU A 136 0.12 -15.31 21.67
N LEU A 137 -1.00 -15.70 21.06
CA LEU A 137 -1.81 -14.84 20.21
C LEU A 137 -2.78 -14.00 21.02
N ALA A 138 -2.91 -12.71 20.67
CA ALA A 138 -3.95 -11.83 21.20
C ALA A 138 -4.41 -10.78 20.16
N TYR A 139 -5.73 -10.52 20.14
CA TYR A 139 -6.35 -9.52 19.30
C TYR A 139 -6.81 -8.32 20.13
N ALA A 140 -6.50 -7.13 19.66
CA ALA A 140 -6.85 -5.88 20.35
C ALA A 140 -8.29 -5.43 20.08
N GLU A 141 -8.97 -5.99 19.06
CA GLU A 141 -10.33 -5.63 18.64
C GLU A 141 -10.46 -4.13 18.31
N GLY A 142 -9.45 -3.59 17.62
CA GLY A 142 -9.39 -2.19 17.25
C GLY A 142 -9.15 -1.20 18.41
N ASP A 143 -8.86 -1.68 19.63
CA ASP A 143 -8.62 -0.83 20.82
C ASP A 143 -7.11 -0.75 21.13
N ALA A 144 -6.49 0.39 20.83
CA ALA A 144 -5.08 0.63 21.09
C ALA A 144 -4.73 0.51 22.59
N SER A 145 -5.65 0.90 23.52
CA SER A 145 -5.43 0.76 24.95
C SER A 145 -5.43 -0.70 25.40
N ARG A 146 -6.23 -1.55 24.73
CA ARG A 146 -6.22 -3.00 24.96
C ARG A 146 -4.91 -3.60 24.47
N GLN A 147 -4.39 -3.18 23.32
CA GLN A 147 -3.10 -3.65 22.82
C GLN A 147 -1.96 -3.31 23.77
N VAL A 148 -1.93 -2.08 24.33
CA VAL A 148 -0.99 -1.69 25.38
C VAL A 148 -1.05 -2.64 26.59
N SER A 149 -2.27 -3.00 27.05
CA SER A 149 -2.45 -3.92 28.18
C SER A 149 -1.97 -5.33 27.84
N GLN A 150 -2.20 -5.79 26.61
CA GLN A 150 -1.73 -7.10 26.12
C GLN A 150 -0.19 -7.17 26.08
N ILE A 151 0.48 -6.09 25.64
CA ILE A 151 1.96 -6.03 25.70
C ILE A 151 2.45 -6.18 27.14
N GLN A 152 1.82 -5.50 28.11
CA GLN A 152 2.18 -5.63 29.52
C GLN A 152 1.93 -7.05 30.07
N GLU A 153 0.83 -7.69 29.70
CA GLU A 153 0.53 -9.08 30.08
C GLU A 153 1.58 -10.04 29.50
N MET A 154 2.03 -9.83 28.26
CA MET A 154 3.07 -10.68 27.65
C MET A 154 4.46 -10.45 28.27
N LEU A 155 4.77 -9.24 28.70
CA LEU A 155 5.97 -8.95 29.50
C LEU A 155 5.97 -9.75 30.81
N GLU A 156 4.84 -9.83 31.51
CA GLU A 156 4.71 -10.64 32.74
C GLU A 156 4.87 -12.14 32.45
N GLN A 157 4.52 -12.61 31.24
CA GLN A 157 4.68 -13.99 30.81
C GLN A 157 6.10 -14.33 30.35
N GLN A 158 7.01 -13.34 30.31
CA GLN A 158 8.42 -13.48 29.96
C GLN A 158 8.61 -14.04 28.53
N VAL A 159 7.89 -13.50 27.55
CA VAL A 159 8.07 -13.84 26.14
C VAL A 159 9.48 -13.51 25.65
N ALA A 160 9.98 -14.29 24.69
CA ALA A 160 11.31 -14.10 24.13
C ALA A 160 11.35 -13.04 23.01
N ALA A 161 10.21 -12.82 22.33
CA ALA A 161 10.06 -11.80 21.31
C ALA A 161 8.59 -11.35 21.19
N PHE A 162 8.40 -10.19 20.57
CA PHE A 162 7.11 -9.67 20.16
C PHE A 162 7.04 -9.56 18.63
N ILE A 163 5.96 -10.06 18.04
CA ILE A 163 5.49 -9.76 16.69
C ILE A 163 4.25 -8.89 16.86
N ILE A 164 4.24 -7.68 16.32
CA ILE A 164 3.16 -6.70 16.56
C ILE A 164 2.76 -6.03 15.26
N THR A 165 1.47 -6.10 14.93
CA THR A 165 0.80 -5.15 14.04
C THR A 165 0.11 -4.11 14.92
N PRO A 166 0.45 -2.82 14.86
CA PRO A 166 -0.11 -1.82 15.77
C PRO A 166 -1.53 -1.43 15.36
N VAL A 167 -2.44 -1.29 16.36
CA VAL A 167 -3.77 -0.64 16.16
C VAL A 167 -3.60 0.85 15.92
N ASP A 168 -2.62 1.45 16.57
CA ASP A 168 -2.20 2.85 16.42
C ASP A 168 -0.68 2.88 16.37
N ALA A 169 -0.14 3.22 15.20
CA ALA A 169 1.29 3.22 14.94
C ALA A 169 2.09 4.08 15.96
N TYR A 170 1.50 5.13 16.52
CA TYR A 170 2.11 6.06 17.48
C TYR A 170 1.75 5.76 18.94
N GLY A 171 0.75 4.91 19.17
CA GLY A 171 0.17 4.66 20.50
C GLY A 171 1.00 3.77 21.42
N LEU A 172 2.05 3.11 20.92
CA LEU A 172 2.79 2.08 21.66
C LEU A 172 4.11 2.57 22.29
N THR A 173 4.50 3.83 22.10
CA THR A 173 5.82 4.37 22.46
C THR A 173 6.18 4.12 23.93
N ASP A 174 5.27 4.39 24.86
CA ASP A 174 5.54 4.30 26.31
C ASP A 174 5.69 2.82 26.74
N VAL A 175 4.80 1.92 26.33
CA VAL A 175 4.86 0.51 26.71
C VAL A 175 6.04 -0.21 26.06
N LEU A 176 6.41 0.16 24.84
CA LEU A 176 7.58 -0.39 24.16
C LEU A 176 8.92 0.09 24.76
N ALA A 177 8.91 1.20 25.50
CA ALA A 177 10.07 1.57 26.32
C ALA A 177 10.31 0.54 27.44
N GLU A 178 9.25 0.00 28.06
CA GLU A 178 9.33 -1.07 29.08
C GLU A 178 9.84 -2.39 28.45
N VAL A 179 9.33 -2.76 27.23
CA VAL A 179 9.81 -3.93 26.48
C VAL A 179 11.30 -3.82 26.18
N LYS A 180 11.75 -2.65 25.79
CA LYS A 180 13.16 -2.39 25.53
C LYS A 180 14.03 -2.46 26.77
N GLU A 181 13.55 -1.97 27.94
CA GLU A 181 14.27 -2.09 29.21
C GLU A 181 14.40 -3.57 29.64
N ALA A 182 13.43 -4.42 29.24
CA ALA A 182 13.50 -5.85 29.43
C ALA A 182 14.42 -6.58 28.42
N GLU A 183 15.01 -5.83 27.46
CA GLU A 183 15.85 -6.36 26.37
C GLU A 183 15.16 -7.37 25.44
N ILE A 184 13.82 -7.35 25.36
CA ILE A 184 13.04 -8.22 24.47
C ILE A 184 12.94 -7.58 23.08
N PRO A 185 13.24 -8.32 21.99
CA PRO A 185 13.14 -7.79 20.64
C PRO A 185 11.66 -7.63 20.21
N VAL A 186 11.41 -6.59 19.40
CA VAL A 186 10.13 -6.30 18.79
C VAL A 186 10.28 -6.32 17.27
N PHE A 187 9.43 -7.09 16.60
CA PHE A 187 9.31 -7.17 15.15
C PHE A 187 7.97 -6.51 14.78
N SER A 188 8.04 -5.48 13.94
CA SER A 188 6.83 -4.90 13.36
C SER A 188 6.37 -5.79 12.21
N TYR A 189 5.09 -6.10 12.15
CA TYR A 189 4.49 -6.98 11.15
C TYR A 189 3.44 -6.19 10.37
N ASP A 190 3.54 -6.19 9.08
CA ASP A 190 2.71 -5.49 8.09
C ASP A 190 2.70 -3.96 8.27
N ASP A 191 2.36 -3.43 9.42
CA ASP A 191 2.38 -2.01 9.76
C ASP A 191 3.57 -1.60 10.63
N LEU A 192 4.21 -0.46 10.28
CA LEU A 192 5.38 0.03 11.00
C LEU A 192 5.01 0.76 12.29
N ILE A 193 5.57 0.31 13.42
CA ILE A 193 5.45 1.01 14.71
C ILE A 193 6.36 2.24 14.74
N MET A 194 5.74 3.42 14.98
CA MET A 194 6.37 4.72 14.93
C MET A 194 6.91 5.19 16.29
N ASP A 195 7.74 6.24 16.27
CA ASP A 195 8.25 7.00 17.43
C ASP A 195 8.89 6.15 18.54
N THR A 196 9.47 4.99 18.21
CA THR A 196 10.14 4.12 19.18
C THR A 196 11.46 3.58 18.64
N ASN A 197 12.39 3.30 19.56
CA ASN A 197 13.65 2.62 19.22
C ASN A 197 13.64 1.13 19.65
N ALA A 198 12.50 0.59 20.08
CA ALA A 198 12.33 -0.80 20.49
C ALA A 198 12.29 -1.75 19.29
N VAL A 199 11.65 -1.35 18.19
CA VAL A 199 11.55 -2.16 16.97
C VAL A 199 12.94 -2.52 16.46
N LYS A 200 13.16 -3.80 16.23
CA LYS A 200 14.42 -4.34 15.68
C LYS A 200 14.38 -4.45 14.18
N TYR A 201 13.33 -5.09 13.66
CA TYR A 201 13.10 -5.36 12.26
C TYR A 201 11.63 -5.15 11.91
N TYR A 202 11.37 -5.06 10.63
CA TYR A 202 10.05 -4.89 10.06
C TYR A 202 9.88 -5.83 8.87
N THR A 203 8.70 -6.43 8.74
CA THR A 203 8.33 -7.29 7.61
C THR A 203 7.01 -6.79 7.03
N THR A 204 6.99 -6.49 5.74
CA THR A 204 5.79 -6.01 5.03
C THR A 204 5.91 -6.28 3.55
N PHE A 205 4.86 -6.00 2.80
CA PHE A 205 4.94 -5.84 1.36
C PHE A 205 5.38 -4.42 1.01
N GLY A 206 6.24 -4.29 -0.01
CA GLY A 206 6.73 -2.98 -0.43
C GLY A 206 5.65 -2.16 -1.14
N GLY A 207 4.89 -1.32 -0.42
CA GLY A 207 3.81 -0.53 -0.99
C GLY A 207 4.26 0.27 -2.23
N ARG A 208 5.43 0.91 -2.18
CA ARG A 208 5.99 1.61 -3.34
C ARG A 208 6.30 0.68 -4.52
N GLN A 209 6.86 -0.51 -4.25
CA GLN A 209 7.13 -1.52 -5.28
C GLN A 209 5.82 -2.03 -5.88
N ALA A 210 4.81 -2.31 -5.06
CA ALA A 210 3.47 -2.70 -5.52
C ALA A 210 2.87 -1.63 -6.45
N GLY A 211 2.98 -0.34 -6.08
CA GLY A 211 2.55 0.77 -6.93
C GLY A 211 3.30 0.83 -8.28
N GLN A 212 4.60 0.59 -8.28
CA GLN A 212 5.39 0.51 -9.52
C GLN A 212 4.93 -0.67 -10.39
N MET A 213 4.64 -1.82 -9.80
CA MET A 213 4.11 -2.99 -10.52
C MET A 213 2.73 -2.72 -11.14
N ILE A 214 1.84 -2.00 -10.43
CA ILE A 214 0.57 -1.54 -11.00
C ILE A 214 0.82 -0.68 -12.24
N ALA A 215 1.70 0.30 -12.13
CA ALA A 215 2.04 1.19 -13.24
C ALA A 215 2.63 0.45 -14.43
N GLU A 216 3.56 -0.47 -14.19
CA GLU A 216 4.18 -1.31 -15.23
C GLU A 216 3.14 -2.16 -15.96
N GLU A 217 2.20 -2.76 -15.22
CA GLU A 217 1.18 -3.60 -15.82
C GLU A 217 0.13 -2.78 -16.59
N ILE A 218 -0.23 -1.59 -16.12
CA ILE A 218 -1.04 -0.62 -16.89
C ILE A 218 -0.32 -0.24 -18.20
N ILE A 219 0.95 0.14 -18.13
CA ILE A 219 1.75 0.51 -19.30
C ILE A 219 1.78 -0.63 -20.33
N LYS A 220 1.91 -1.87 -19.86
CA LYS A 220 1.96 -3.07 -20.70
C LYS A 220 0.59 -3.41 -21.32
N LYS A 221 -0.49 -3.47 -20.50
CA LYS A 221 -1.84 -3.86 -20.96
C LYS A 221 -2.44 -2.82 -21.92
N GLU A 222 -2.21 -1.53 -21.67
CA GLU A 222 -2.69 -0.44 -22.51
C GLU A 222 -1.71 -0.05 -23.64
N ASN A 223 -0.57 -0.72 -23.76
CA ASN A 223 0.47 -0.42 -24.75
C ASN A 223 0.86 1.07 -24.76
N LEU A 224 0.99 1.69 -23.59
CA LEU A 224 1.17 3.15 -23.50
C LEU A 224 2.38 3.68 -24.27
N LYS A 225 3.41 2.86 -24.49
CA LYS A 225 4.57 3.23 -25.32
C LYS A 225 4.19 3.42 -26.80
N GLU A 226 3.32 2.56 -27.32
CA GLU A 226 2.82 2.67 -28.70
C GLU A 226 1.85 3.83 -28.82
N VAL A 227 0.92 3.99 -27.85
CA VAL A 227 0.00 5.14 -27.74
C VAL A 227 0.78 6.47 -27.75
N GLN A 228 1.90 6.55 -27.02
CA GLN A 228 2.79 7.71 -26.98
C GLN A 228 3.47 7.97 -28.33
N GLU A 229 4.00 6.92 -29.01
CA GLU A 229 4.62 7.02 -30.32
C GLU A 229 3.63 7.48 -31.40
N GLU A 230 2.39 6.98 -31.34
CA GLU A 230 1.30 7.34 -32.26
C GLU A 230 0.65 8.68 -31.93
N LYS A 231 0.98 9.28 -30.78
CA LYS A 231 0.40 10.53 -30.24
C LYS A 231 -1.10 10.43 -30.02
N GLU A 232 -1.53 9.28 -29.64
CA GLU A 232 -2.87 9.02 -29.14
C GLU A 232 -2.94 9.29 -27.63
N THR A 233 -4.13 9.26 -27.05
CA THR A 233 -4.36 9.53 -25.64
C THR A 233 -5.23 8.43 -25.06
N ARG A 234 -4.95 8.06 -23.79
CA ARG A 234 -5.81 7.25 -22.93
C ARG A 234 -6.26 8.06 -21.73
N THR A 235 -7.47 7.84 -21.31
CA THR A 235 -8.04 8.49 -20.11
C THR A 235 -7.86 7.59 -18.90
N ILE A 236 -7.56 8.19 -17.73
CA ILE A 236 -7.35 7.46 -16.47
C ILE A 236 -8.02 8.20 -15.31
N GLU A 237 -8.59 7.43 -14.37
CA GLU A 237 -9.03 7.92 -13.06
C GLU A 237 -8.41 7.08 -11.95
N PHE A 238 -8.29 7.66 -10.75
CA PHE A 238 -7.61 7.04 -9.61
C PHE A 238 -8.54 6.91 -8.41
N LEU A 239 -8.56 5.72 -7.80
CA LEU A 239 -9.25 5.38 -6.55
C LEU A 239 -8.25 4.69 -5.63
N MET A 240 -7.46 5.49 -4.89
CA MET A 240 -6.34 4.99 -4.10
C MET A 240 -6.78 4.67 -2.66
N GLY A 241 -5.84 4.18 -1.84
CA GLY A 241 -6.09 3.79 -0.46
C GLY A 241 -6.46 4.92 0.49
N SER A 242 -6.59 4.61 1.79
CA SER A 242 -7.01 5.60 2.80
C SER A 242 -5.93 6.67 3.00
N PRO A 243 -6.30 7.98 3.00
CA PRO A 243 -5.33 9.07 3.12
C PRO A 243 -4.60 9.15 4.47
N ASP A 244 -5.12 8.47 5.50
CA ASP A 244 -4.54 8.37 6.84
C ASP A 244 -3.59 7.17 7.00
N ASP A 245 -3.39 6.39 5.94
CA ASP A 245 -2.50 5.24 5.90
C ASP A 245 -1.22 5.54 5.12
N THR A 246 -0.08 5.25 5.74
CA THR A 246 1.25 5.48 5.15
C THR A 246 1.53 4.54 3.97
N GLU A 247 1.08 3.28 4.05
CA GLU A 247 1.28 2.32 2.95
C GLU A 247 0.47 2.70 1.71
N ALA A 248 -0.73 3.26 1.90
CA ALA A 248 -1.51 3.86 0.80
C ALA A 248 -0.73 4.98 0.10
N LEU A 249 0.00 5.81 0.85
CA LEU A 249 0.86 6.85 0.28
C LEU A 249 2.05 6.26 -0.48
N PHE A 250 2.68 5.21 0.04
CA PHE A 250 3.78 4.53 -0.67
C PHE A 250 3.29 3.89 -1.97
N LEU A 251 2.16 3.19 -1.94
CA LEU A 251 1.52 2.61 -3.13
C LEU A 251 1.24 3.69 -4.19
N TYR A 252 0.59 4.78 -3.78
CA TYR A 252 0.31 5.92 -4.66
C TYR A 252 1.59 6.50 -5.28
N ASN A 253 2.64 6.70 -4.48
CA ASN A 253 3.91 7.22 -4.98
C ASN A 253 4.53 6.28 -6.01
N GLY A 254 4.48 4.97 -5.79
CA GLY A 254 4.95 3.97 -6.75
C GLY A 254 4.18 4.02 -8.08
N VAL A 255 2.85 4.12 -8.03
CA VAL A 255 2.00 4.28 -9.23
C VAL A 255 2.39 5.56 -9.99
N MET A 256 2.53 6.68 -9.28
CA MET A 256 2.86 7.96 -9.90
C MET A 256 4.28 7.98 -10.48
N GLU A 257 5.24 7.31 -9.87
CA GLU A 257 6.60 7.17 -10.44
C GLU A 257 6.59 6.52 -11.82
N GLY A 258 5.74 5.53 -12.04
CA GLY A 258 5.60 4.87 -13.34
C GLY A 258 4.75 5.65 -14.34
N LEU A 259 3.63 6.27 -13.90
CA LEU A 259 2.64 6.88 -14.79
C LEU A 259 2.85 8.38 -15.02
N GLN A 260 3.54 9.12 -14.12
CA GLN A 260 3.75 10.57 -14.24
C GLN A 260 4.36 10.98 -15.57
N PRO A 261 5.35 10.29 -16.17
CA PRO A 261 5.87 10.66 -17.49
C PRO A 261 4.80 10.69 -18.60
N TYR A 262 3.83 9.79 -18.56
CA TYR A 262 2.73 9.69 -19.51
C TYR A 262 1.63 10.75 -19.24
N LEU A 263 1.45 11.12 -17.98
CA LEU A 263 0.57 12.25 -17.60
C LEU A 263 1.17 13.59 -18.03
N ASP A 264 2.48 13.78 -17.86
CA ASP A 264 3.19 15.02 -18.18
C ASP A 264 3.21 15.33 -19.68
N ASP A 265 3.30 14.30 -20.52
CA ASP A 265 3.34 14.48 -21.99
C ASP A 265 1.95 14.38 -22.66
N GLY A 266 0.91 14.04 -21.89
CA GLY A 266 -0.49 13.95 -22.35
C GLY A 266 -0.85 12.64 -23.03
N THR A 267 -0.03 11.60 -22.95
CA THR A 267 -0.39 10.23 -23.35
C THR A 267 -1.47 9.68 -22.44
N LEU A 268 -1.36 9.94 -21.12
CA LEU A 268 -2.44 9.74 -20.16
C LEU A 268 -3.07 11.07 -19.78
N VAL A 269 -4.40 11.09 -19.67
CA VAL A 269 -5.17 12.25 -19.23
C VAL A 269 -6.13 11.85 -18.12
N CYS A 270 -5.92 12.37 -16.92
CA CYS A 270 -6.92 12.31 -15.87
C CYS A 270 -8.00 13.35 -16.15
N THR A 271 -9.15 12.90 -16.65
CA THR A 271 -10.22 13.78 -17.12
C THR A 271 -10.81 14.64 -16.01
N SER A 272 -10.91 14.09 -14.79
CA SER A 272 -11.36 14.83 -13.61
C SER A 272 -10.34 15.85 -13.11
N GLY A 273 -9.06 15.70 -13.48
CA GLY A 273 -7.93 16.46 -12.95
C GLY A 273 -7.59 16.14 -11.48
N LYS A 274 -8.21 15.12 -10.90
CA LYS A 274 -8.00 14.68 -9.51
C LYS A 274 -6.86 13.67 -9.48
N ILE A 275 -5.64 14.17 -9.33
CA ILE A 275 -4.41 13.36 -9.40
C ILE A 275 -3.70 13.28 -8.04
N SER A 276 -3.81 14.31 -7.19
CA SER A 276 -3.07 14.31 -5.90
C SER A 276 -3.52 13.17 -4.98
N PHE A 277 -2.65 12.72 -4.07
CA PHE A 277 -2.99 11.68 -3.10
C PHE A 277 -4.27 12.01 -2.31
N ASP A 278 -4.37 13.26 -1.80
CA ASP A 278 -5.56 13.73 -1.08
C ASP A 278 -6.84 13.67 -1.95
N ASP A 279 -6.71 13.95 -3.26
CA ASP A 279 -7.84 13.91 -4.18
C ASP A 279 -8.24 12.49 -4.60
N THR A 280 -7.35 11.52 -4.57
CA THR A 280 -7.57 10.14 -5.03
C THR A 280 -7.91 9.17 -3.91
N GLY A 281 -7.66 9.56 -2.66
CA GLY A 281 -7.81 8.72 -1.50
C GLY A 281 -9.27 8.32 -1.20
N ILE A 282 -9.47 7.08 -0.80
CA ILE A 282 -10.75 6.51 -0.36
C ILE A 282 -10.65 6.20 1.13
N ILE A 283 -11.34 7.00 1.95
CA ILE A 283 -11.30 6.90 3.40
C ILE A 283 -11.72 5.50 3.86
N ARG A 284 -10.95 4.91 4.76
CA ARG A 284 -11.18 3.59 5.37
C ARG A 284 -11.28 2.44 4.36
N TRP A 285 -10.63 2.56 3.23
CA TRP A 285 -10.62 1.52 2.21
C TRP A 285 -12.02 1.04 1.78
N SER A 286 -13.00 1.96 1.80
CA SER A 286 -14.42 1.64 1.68
C SER A 286 -14.86 1.42 0.23
N ARG A 287 -15.40 0.22 -0.07
CA ARG A 287 -16.06 -0.11 -1.35
C ARG A 287 -17.19 0.85 -1.69
N GLU A 288 -18.08 1.16 -0.71
CA GLU A 288 -19.21 2.07 -0.91
C GLU A 288 -18.76 3.47 -1.29
N LEU A 289 -17.70 4.00 -0.62
CA LEU A 289 -17.15 5.31 -0.94
C LEU A 289 -16.44 5.32 -2.29
N ALA A 290 -15.76 4.24 -2.67
CA ALA A 290 -15.14 4.10 -3.98
C ALA A 290 -16.19 4.10 -5.10
N GLY A 291 -17.28 3.32 -4.97
CA GLY A 291 -18.41 3.33 -5.90
C GLY A 291 -19.11 4.68 -5.98
N THR A 292 -19.33 5.34 -4.83
CA THR A 292 -19.91 6.70 -4.79
C THR A 292 -19.02 7.68 -5.54
N ARG A 293 -17.70 7.62 -5.33
CA ARG A 293 -16.75 8.47 -6.02
C ARG A 293 -16.73 8.17 -7.52
N MET A 294 -16.73 6.90 -7.92
CA MET A 294 -16.77 6.52 -9.33
C MET A 294 -18.03 7.06 -10.01
N SER A 295 -19.19 6.98 -9.35
CA SER A 295 -20.45 7.58 -9.86
C SER A 295 -20.31 9.08 -10.07
N GLN A 296 -19.68 9.81 -9.11
CA GLN A 296 -19.45 11.25 -9.23
C GLN A 296 -18.47 11.58 -10.36
N LEU A 297 -17.42 10.78 -10.56
CA LEU A 297 -16.47 10.95 -11.66
C LEU A 297 -17.19 10.83 -13.02
N LEU A 298 -18.05 9.82 -13.18
CA LEU A 298 -18.83 9.62 -14.40
C LEU A 298 -19.81 10.79 -14.65
N GLU A 299 -20.50 11.29 -13.60
CA GLU A 299 -21.43 12.40 -13.72
C GLU A 299 -20.75 13.74 -14.03
N ASP A 300 -19.62 14.04 -13.39
CA ASP A 300 -18.98 15.34 -13.43
C ASP A 300 -17.97 15.51 -14.59
N SER A 301 -17.36 14.40 -15.05
CA SER A 301 -16.20 14.44 -15.93
C SER A 301 -16.40 13.71 -17.26
N TYR A 302 -17.42 12.86 -17.39
CA TYR A 302 -17.68 12.05 -18.58
C TYR A 302 -19.07 12.34 -19.15
N GLU A 303 -19.14 12.93 -20.34
CA GLU A 303 -20.38 13.27 -21.01
C GLU A 303 -20.89 12.14 -21.91
N ASP A 304 -22.17 12.10 -22.16
CA ASP A 304 -22.84 11.19 -23.13
C ASP A 304 -22.59 9.69 -22.93
N GLY A 305 -22.34 9.26 -21.67
CA GLY A 305 -22.11 7.86 -21.32
C GLY A 305 -20.70 7.35 -21.66
N ALA A 306 -19.74 8.27 -21.87
CA ALA A 306 -18.33 7.93 -21.90
C ALA A 306 -17.85 7.45 -20.53
N VAL A 307 -16.77 6.68 -20.51
CA VAL A 307 -16.10 6.19 -19.29
C VAL A 307 -14.58 6.34 -19.46
N PRO A 308 -13.78 6.32 -18.39
CA PRO A 308 -12.33 6.28 -18.52
C PRO A 308 -11.86 5.01 -19.24
N ASP A 309 -10.72 5.05 -19.91
CA ASP A 309 -10.07 3.86 -20.47
C ASP A 309 -9.45 3.01 -19.35
N ILE A 310 -8.98 3.66 -18.27
CA ILE A 310 -8.30 3.03 -17.14
C ILE A 310 -8.89 3.53 -15.82
N ILE A 311 -9.18 2.62 -14.90
CA ILE A 311 -9.50 2.90 -13.50
C ILE A 311 -8.40 2.27 -12.67
N CYS A 312 -7.44 3.10 -12.24
CA CYS A 312 -6.35 2.68 -11.38
C CYS A 312 -6.83 2.68 -9.93
N THR A 313 -6.94 1.51 -9.32
CA THR A 313 -7.33 1.37 -7.92
C THR A 313 -6.18 0.83 -7.08
N GLY A 314 -6.15 1.23 -5.80
CA GLY A 314 -5.14 0.80 -4.83
C GLY A 314 -5.57 -0.40 -3.98
N PHE A 315 -6.78 -0.93 -4.17
CA PHE A 315 -7.31 -2.08 -3.41
C PHE A 315 -8.54 -2.70 -4.10
N ASP A 316 -8.78 -3.97 -3.84
CA ASP A 316 -9.82 -4.75 -4.50
C ASP A 316 -11.24 -4.23 -4.27
N ASP A 317 -11.56 -3.78 -3.06
CA ASP A 317 -12.89 -3.22 -2.78
C ASP A 317 -13.16 -1.93 -3.57
N ALA A 318 -12.12 -1.15 -3.92
CA ALA A 318 -12.31 -0.03 -4.85
C ALA A 318 -12.54 -0.51 -6.29
N ALA A 319 -11.84 -1.55 -6.71
CA ALA A 319 -12.04 -2.17 -8.03
C ALA A 319 -13.46 -2.70 -8.18
N LEU A 320 -13.94 -3.45 -7.18
CA LEU A 320 -15.30 -3.99 -7.13
C LEU A 320 -16.35 -2.87 -7.08
N GLY A 321 -16.13 -1.80 -6.30
CA GLY A 321 -17.03 -0.65 -6.26
C GLY A 321 -17.09 0.11 -7.59
N ALA A 322 -15.99 0.17 -8.33
CA ALA A 322 -15.95 0.74 -9.68
C ALA A 322 -16.69 -0.17 -10.68
N GLU A 323 -16.44 -1.49 -10.65
CA GLU A 323 -17.14 -2.50 -11.44
C GLU A 323 -18.66 -2.38 -11.29
N GLU A 324 -19.18 -2.43 -10.05
CA GLU A 324 -20.63 -2.31 -9.76
C GLU A 324 -21.22 -0.99 -10.28
N THR A 325 -20.44 0.08 -10.18
CA THR A 325 -20.87 1.40 -10.67
C THR A 325 -20.99 1.42 -12.19
N LEU A 326 -20.04 0.85 -12.91
CA LEU A 326 -20.06 0.74 -14.36
C LEU A 326 -21.23 -0.12 -14.85
N GLU A 327 -21.46 -1.28 -14.23
CA GLU A 327 -22.61 -2.14 -14.54
C GLU A 327 -23.95 -1.42 -14.29
N THR A 328 -24.06 -0.68 -13.18
CA THR A 328 -25.24 0.12 -12.85
C THR A 328 -25.46 1.25 -13.87
N ALA A 329 -24.38 1.82 -14.40
CA ALA A 329 -24.43 2.81 -15.48
C ALA A 329 -24.77 2.18 -16.84
N GLY A 330 -24.86 0.85 -16.93
CA GLY A 330 -25.22 0.11 -18.14
C GLY A 330 -24.03 -0.17 -19.07
N ILE A 331 -22.80 -0.03 -18.60
CA ILE A 331 -21.60 -0.42 -19.33
C ILE A 331 -21.47 -1.94 -19.22
N VAL A 332 -21.33 -2.61 -20.36
CA VAL A 332 -21.33 -4.08 -20.41
C VAL A 332 -19.89 -4.59 -20.24
N PRO A 333 -19.62 -5.50 -19.29
CA PRO A 333 -18.33 -6.14 -19.14
C PRO A 333 -17.86 -6.78 -20.46
N GLY A 334 -16.56 -6.62 -20.75
CA GLY A 334 -15.95 -7.14 -21.99
C GLY A 334 -16.34 -6.41 -23.28
N SER A 335 -17.13 -5.32 -23.23
CA SER A 335 -17.36 -4.45 -24.38
C SER A 335 -16.12 -3.55 -24.64
N GLU A 336 -16.07 -2.93 -25.83
CA GLU A 336 -15.00 -1.95 -26.17
C GLU A 336 -14.98 -0.73 -25.24
N GLN A 337 -16.05 -0.50 -24.47
CA GLN A 337 -16.14 0.60 -23.50
C GLN A 337 -15.74 0.17 -22.07
N TRP A 338 -15.55 -1.14 -21.84
CA TRP A 338 -15.18 -1.61 -20.51
C TRP A 338 -13.73 -1.25 -20.20
N PRO A 339 -13.46 -0.48 -19.12
CA PRO A 339 -12.11 -0.02 -18.82
C PRO A 339 -11.20 -1.12 -18.30
N LEU A 340 -9.89 -0.89 -18.37
CA LEU A 340 -8.94 -1.62 -17.57
C LEU A 340 -9.10 -1.20 -16.10
N ILE A 341 -9.52 -2.12 -15.24
CA ILE A 341 -9.64 -1.89 -13.79
C ILE A 341 -8.50 -2.65 -13.11
N THR A 342 -7.79 -2.01 -12.18
CA THR A 342 -6.72 -2.65 -11.40
C THR A 342 -7.22 -2.97 -9.99
N GLY A 343 -6.57 -3.92 -9.29
CA GLY A 343 -6.85 -4.27 -7.91
C GLY A 343 -5.59 -4.56 -7.12
N VAL A 344 -5.71 -4.66 -5.79
CA VAL A 344 -4.66 -5.10 -4.86
C VAL A 344 -5.32 -5.89 -3.73
N GLY A 345 -4.78 -7.06 -3.42
CA GLY A 345 -5.20 -7.94 -2.34
C GLY A 345 -5.64 -9.33 -2.79
N CYS A 346 -6.10 -9.48 -4.04
CA CYS A 346 -6.64 -10.74 -4.57
C CYS A 346 -7.72 -11.36 -3.67
N LYS A 347 -8.64 -10.53 -3.16
CA LYS A 347 -9.82 -11.02 -2.42
C LYS A 347 -10.65 -11.95 -3.32
N GLU A 348 -11.26 -12.97 -2.73
CA GLU A 348 -12.07 -14.00 -3.42
C GLU A 348 -13.00 -13.41 -4.50
N GLU A 349 -13.78 -12.37 -4.16
CA GLU A 349 -14.71 -11.71 -5.09
C GLU A 349 -13.98 -11.00 -6.24
N ALA A 350 -12.86 -10.33 -5.94
CA ALA A 350 -12.05 -9.65 -6.94
C ALA A 350 -11.38 -10.66 -7.89
N VAL A 351 -10.90 -11.79 -7.39
CA VAL A 351 -10.33 -12.86 -8.22
C VAL A 351 -11.38 -13.44 -9.17
N ARG A 352 -12.64 -13.63 -8.72
CA ARG A 352 -13.75 -14.00 -9.62
C ARG A 352 -13.96 -12.98 -10.74
N SER A 353 -13.87 -11.69 -10.40
CA SER A 353 -13.96 -10.61 -11.39
C SER A 353 -12.76 -10.57 -12.33
N VAL A 354 -11.55 -10.90 -11.85
CA VAL A 354 -10.35 -11.09 -12.68
C VAL A 354 -10.53 -12.28 -13.61
N ALA A 355 -10.97 -13.43 -13.11
CA ALA A 355 -11.21 -14.64 -13.89
C ALA A 355 -12.28 -14.46 -14.98
N SER A 356 -13.27 -13.58 -14.74
CA SER A 356 -14.31 -13.23 -15.72
C SER A 356 -13.93 -12.06 -16.63
N GLY A 357 -12.74 -11.46 -16.45
CA GLY A 357 -12.25 -10.33 -17.27
C GLY A 357 -12.93 -8.99 -16.97
N LYS A 358 -13.60 -8.84 -15.84
CA LYS A 358 -14.21 -7.59 -15.38
C LYS A 358 -13.16 -6.69 -14.71
N ILE A 359 -12.28 -7.27 -13.88
CA ILE A 359 -11.07 -6.62 -13.37
C ILE A 359 -9.89 -7.11 -14.22
N GLY A 360 -9.04 -6.22 -14.68
CA GLY A 360 -7.95 -6.53 -15.59
C GLY A 360 -6.81 -7.29 -14.92
N PHE A 361 -6.54 -6.97 -13.65
CA PHE A 361 -5.60 -7.68 -12.77
C PHE A 361 -5.73 -7.18 -11.33
N SER A 362 -5.26 -8.00 -10.39
CA SER A 362 -5.04 -7.61 -8.99
C SER A 362 -3.63 -8.03 -8.56
N LEU A 363 -3.03 -7.30 -7.62
CA LEU A 363 -1.77 -7.71 -7.00
C LEU A 363 -2.05 -8.64 -5.82
N PHE A 364 -1.47 -9.81 -5.86
CA PHE A 364 -1.51 -10.78 -4.77
C PHE A 364 -0.40 -10.51 -3.78
N MET A 365 -0.78 -10.35 -2.52
CA MET A 365 0.09 -10.22 -1.37
C MET A 365 -0.17 -11.41 -0.45
N ASP A 366 0.65 -12.47 -0.58
CA ASP A 366 0.46 -13.71 0.16
C ASP A 366 0.84 -13.54 1.63
N TYR A 367 -0.15 -13.47 2.53
CA TYR A 367 0.09 -13.36 3.97
C TYR A 367 0.94 -14.52 4.52
N ARG A 368 0.95 -15.69 3.86
CA ARG A 368 1.79 -16.83 4.27
C ARG A 368 3.28 -16.54 4.06
N ASP A 369 3.62 -15.87 2.94
CA ASP A 369 5.00 -15.42 2.70
C ASP A 369 5.41 -14.34 3.71
N LEU A 370 4.47 -13.45 4.09
CA LEU A 370 4.71 -12.43 5.11
C LEU A 370 4.97 -13.07 6.48
N ALA A 371 4.15 -14.05 6.87
CA ALA A 371 4.27 -14.78 8.13
C ALA A 371 5.58 -15.58 8.21
N ASP A 372 5.90 -16.36 7.17
CA ASP A 372 7.13 -17.17 7.07
C ASP A 372 8.39 -16.29 7.18
N ASN A 373 8.43 -15.17 6.45
CA ASN A 373 9.58 -14.27 6.53
C ASN A 373 9.71 -13.60 7.91
N CYS A 374 8.59 -13.21 8.55
CA CYS A 374 8.62 -12.67 9.90
C CYS A 374 9.10 -13.69 10.93
N GLU A 375 8.58 -14.94 10.86
CA GLU A 375 9.02 -16.04 11.71
C GLU A 375 10.52 -16.30 11.53
N GLN A 376 11.00 -16.44 10.31
CA GLN A 376 12.42 -16.63 10.03
C GLN A 376 13.29 -15.52 10.61
N MET A 377 12.86 -14.25 10.53
CA MET A 377 13.57 -13.13 11.15
C MET A 377 13.63 -13.29 12.67
N VAL A 378 12.53 -13.71 13.33
CA VAL A 378 12.47 -13.97 14.78
C VAL A 378 13.40 -15.11 15.13
N HIS A 379 13.30 -16.25 14.42
CA HIS A 379 14.10 -17.44 14.66
C HIS A 379 15.60 -17.15 14.53
N VAL A 380 16.03 -16.53 13.44
CA VAL A 380 17.44 -16.19 13.20
C VAL A 380 17.95 -15.23 14.27
N TYR A 381 17.15 -14.24 14.68
CA TYR A 381 17.52 -13.30 15.73
C TYR A 381 17.70 -14.00 17.10
N LEU A 382 16.77 -14.88 17.48
CA LEU A 382 16.80 -15.57 18.77
C LEU A 382 17.91 -16.64 18.86
N THR A 383 18.19 -17.32 17.76
CA THR A 383 19.30 -18.29 17.70
C THR A 383 20.66 -17.61 17.67
N GLY A 384 20.74 -16.38 17.14
CA GLY A 384 21.96 -15.56 17.11
C GLY A 384 23.08 -16.14 16.27
N GLU A 385 22.79 -17.03 15.32
CA GLU A 385 23.77 -17.64 14.43
C GLU A 385 24.18 -16.72 13.27
N GLU A 386 23.21 -15.95 12.76
CA GLU A 386 23.36 -14.97 11.69
C GLU A 386 22.51 -13.72 12.01
N ASP A 387 22.62 -12.64 11.24
CA ASP A 387 21.69 -11.52 11.30
C ASP A 387 20.46 -11.85 10.43
N PRO A 388 19.24 -11.47 10.80
CA PRO A 388 18.05 -11.62 9.97
C PRO A 388 18.24 -11.00 8.58
N GLU A 389 17.67 -11.65 7.57
CA GLU A 389 17.69 -11.13 6.20
C GLU A 389 16.88 -9.83 6.11
N VAL A 390 17.44 -8.84 5.42
CA VAL A 390 16.85 -7.52 5.20
C VAL A 390 17.18 -7.08 3.79
N ASN A 391 16.19 -6.68 3.01
CA ASN A 391 16.37 -6.23 1.64
C ASN A 391 16.10 -4.73 1.45
N ASP A 392 15.60 -4.02 2.49
CA ASP A 392 15.50 -2.55 2.52
C ASP A 392 16.09 -1.95 3.79
N TYR A 393 16.92 -0.91 3.62
CA TYR A 393 17.59 -0.15 4.69
C TYR A 393 17.38 1.37 4.56
N GLU A 394 16.49 1.83 3.69
CA GLU A 394 16.41 3.24 3.32
C GLU A 394 15.01 3.84 3.49
N GLN A 395 13.96 3.09 3.24
CA GLN A 395 12.60 3.65 3.09
C GLN A 395 11.87 3.83 4.42
N TYR A 396 12.07 2.94 5.39
CA TYR A 396 11.22 2.83 6.57
C TYR A 396 11.84 3.52 7.79
N ASP A 397 11.71 4.86 7.83
CA ASP A 397 12.07 5.68 9.01
C ASP A 397 10.89 5.77 9.95
N ASN A 398 11.00 5.18 11.13
CA ASN A 398 9.95 5.20 12.14
C ASN A 398 9.94 6.45 13.04
N GLY A 399 10.55 7.54 12.58
CA GLY A 399 10.67 8.80 13.34
C GLY A 399 11.83 8.84 14.32
N VAL A 400 12.46 7.70 14.64
CA VAL A 400 13.62 7.58 15.53
C VAL A 400 14.84 7.04 14.80
N LYS A 401 14.64 6.09 13.90
CA LYS A 401 15.69 5.46 13.09
C LYS A 401 15.09 4.78 11.87
N ILE A 402 15.92 4.53 10.87
CA ILE A 402 15.56 3.63 9.78
C ILE A 402 15.54 2.19 10.31
N ILE A 403 14.47 1.47 10.06
CA ILE A 403 14.28 0.08 10.43
C ILE A 403 14.73 -0.81 9.26
N GLY A 404 15.61 -1.79 9.53
CA GLY A 404 15.90 -2.82 8.54
C GLY A 404 14.65 -3.64 8.26
N THR A 405 14.22 -3.66 7.00
CA THR A 405 12.93 -4.21 6.58
C THR A 405 13.13 -5.34 5.58
N TYR A 406 12.35 -6.40 5.71
CA TYR A 406 12.17 -7.38 4.66
C TYR A 406 10.88 -7.07 3.90
N LEU A 407 11.03 -6.79 2.60
CA LEU A 407 9.92 -6.54 1.69
C LEU A 407 9.59 -7.82 0.93
N CYS A 408 8.41 -8.37 1.18
CA CYS A 408 7.85 -9.45 0.39
C CYS A 408 7.47 -8.95 -1.01
N GLU A 409 7.59 -9.79 -2.03
CA GLU A 409 7.28 -9.42 -3.41
C GLU A 409 5.82 -9.74 -3.76
N PRO A 410 5.00 -8.73 -4.13
CA PRO A 410 3.66 -8.99 -4.67
C PRO A 410 3.72 -9.70 -6.02
N GLN A 411 2.65 -10.43 -6.38
CA GLN A 411 2.49 -11.07 -7.67
C GLN A 411 1.32 -10.48 -8.45
N VAL A 412 1.49 -10.30 -9.76
CA VAL A 412 0.38 -9.88 -10.64
C VAL A 412 -0.50 -11.08 -10.95
N ILE A 413 -1.77 -11.02 -10.60
CA ILE A 413 -2.79 -12.01 -10.94
C ILE A 413 -3.76 -11.41 -11.94
N ASP A 414 -3.88 -12.06 -13.10
CA ASP A 414 -4.80 -11.67 -14.17
C ASP A 414 -5.59 -12.88 -14.73
N GLY A 415 -6.40 -12.66 -15.76
CA GLY A 415 -7.23 -13.71 -16.34
C GLY A 415 -6.46 -14.89 -16.94
N ASP A 416 -5.17 -14.75 -17.20
CA ASP A 416 -4.33 -15.80 -17.77
C ASP A 416 -3.66 -16.68 -16.69
N ASN A 417 -3.58 -16.20 -15.43
CA ASN A 417 -2.82 -16.88 -14.39
C ASN A 417 -3.52 -17.00 -13.02
N TYR A 418 -4.78 -16.59 -12.86
CA TYR A 418 -5.50 -16.65 -11.58
C TYR A 418 -5.56 -18.08 -10.98
N GLU A 419 -5.45 -19.13 -11.81
CA GLU A 419 -5.37 -20.51 -11.35
C GLU A 419 -4.14 -20.79 -10.47
N LEU A 420 -3.12 -19.92 -10.47
CA LEU A 420 -1.99 -20.02 -9.55
C LEU A 420 -2.42 -19.98 -8.08
N LEU A 421 -3.49 -19.24 -7.76
CA LEU A 421 -4.03 -19.16 -6.40
C LEU A 421 -4.68 -20.48 -5.95
N ILE A 422 -5.14 -21.31 -6.89
CA ILE A 422 -5.63 -22.66 -6.63
C ILE A 422 -4.43 -23.62 -6.53
N ASP A 423 -3.50 -23.55 -7.47
CA ASP A 423 -2.35 -24.45 -7.53
C ASP A 423 -1.44 -24.34 -6.30
N ASN A 424 -1.33 -23.15 -5.70
CA ASN A 424 -0.56 -22.92 -4.49
C ASN A 424 -1.37 -23.13 -3.18
N GLY A 425 -2.68 -23.52 -3.32
CA GLY A 425 -3.56 -23.82 -2.20
C GLY A 425 -4.01 -22.60 -1.38
N TYR A 426 -4.01 -21.40 -1.99
CA TYR A 426 -4.55 -20.20 -1.36
C TYR A 426 -6.08 -20.19 -1.40
N TYR A 427 -6.67 -20.58 -2.53
CA TYR A 427 -8.10 -20.75 -2.73
C TYR A 427 -8.45 -22.15 -3.25
N GLU A 428 -9.66 -22.62 -2.92
CA GLU A 428 -10.27 -23.76 -3.58
C GLU A 428 -10.90 -23.29 -4.92
N GLU A 429 -10.95 -24.18 -5.93
CA GLU A 429 -11.49 -23.86 -7.27
C GLU A 429 -12.94 -23.29 -7.19
N GLU A 430 -13.75 -23.78 -6.24
CA GLU A 430 -15.16 -23.37 -6.06
C GLU A 430 -15.29 -21.95 -5.52
N GLU A 431 -14.27 -21.42 -4.83
CA GLU A 431 -14.26 -20.08 -4.26
C GLU A 431 -14.01 -19.00 -5.30
N ILE A 432 -13.14 -19.23 -6.27
CA ILE A 432 -12.73 -18.24 -7.27
C ILE A 432 -13.11 -18.59 -8.71
N ALA A 433 -13.94 -19.61 -8.91
CA ALA A 433 -14.47 -19.91 -10.24
C ALA A 433 -15.27 -18.72 -10.80
N PRO A 434 -15.06 -18.33 -12.06
CA PRO A 434 -15.83 -17.25 -12.67
C PRO A 434 -17.33 -17.54 -12.58
N GLU A 435 -18.14 -16.54 -12.27
CA GLU A 435 -19.59 -16.69 -12.26
C GLU A 435 -20.06 -17.21 -13.61
N ALA A 436 -20.82 -18.32 -13.59
CA ALA A 436 -21.37 -18.85 -14.81
C ALA A 436 -22.27 -17.79 -15.45
N GLU A 437 -21.96 -17.36 -16.68
CA GLU A 437 -22.86 -16.49 -17.43
C GLU A 437 -24.28 -17.05 -17.33
N GLU A 438 -25.18 -16.31 -16.67
CA GLU A 438 -26.60 -16.61 -16.74
C GLU A 438 -26.97 -16.57 -18.21
N THR A 439 -27.03 -17.76 -18.84
CA THR A 439 -27.60 -17.87 -20.18
C THR A 439 -29.03 -17.38 -20.08
N VAL A 440 -29.23 -16.12 -20.49
CA VAL A 440 -30.57 -15.58 -20.69
C VAL A 440 -31.23 -16.48 -21.71
N THR A 441 -31.94 -17.49 -21.19
CA THR A 441 -32.79 -18.32 -22.05
C THR A 441 -33.79 -17.36 -22.69
N PRO A 442 -33.79 -17.24 -24.04
CA PRO A 442 -34.72 -16.35 -24.68
C PRO A 442 -36.14 -16.77 -24.26
N VAL A 443 -36.82 -15.88 -23.58
CA VAL A 443 -38.24 -16.07 -23.25
C VAL A 443 -38.92 -16.38 -24.59
N PRO A 444 -39.64 -17.52 -24.73
CA PRO A 444 -40.34 -17.83 -25.97
C PRO A 444 -41.33 -16.69 -26.21
N GLU A 445 -41.26 -16.03 -27.37
CA GLU A 445 -42.28 -15.11 -27.83
C GLU A 445 -43.66 -15.83 -27.75
N GLU A 446 -44.41 -15.53 -26.69
CA GLU A 446 -45.84 -15.90 -26.68
C GLU A 446 -46.50 -15.21 -27.86
N SER A 447 -46.91 -16.03 -28.80
CA SER A 447 -47.70 -15.62 -29.97
C SER A 447 -48.98 -14.91 -29.48
N VAL A 448 -48.97 -13.58 -29.58
CA VAL A 448 -50.14 -12.76 -29.33
C VAL A 448 -51.18 -13.07 -30.40
N THR A 449 -52.12 -13.96 -30.10
CA THR A 449 -53.36 -14.10 -30.87
C THR A 449 -54.26 -12.89 -30.54
N PRO A 450 -54.78 -12.17 -31.53
CA PRO A 450 -55.66 -11.04 -31.29
C PRO A 450 -57.04 -11.53 -30.84
N SER A 451 -57.48 -11.11 -29.62
CA SER A 451 -58.84 -11.26 -29.13
C SER A 451 -59.77 -10.16 -29.68
N PRO A 452 -61.06 -10.49 -29.90
CA PRO A 452 -61.98 -9.60 -30.59
C PRO A 452 -62.45 -8.42 -29.73
N LYS A 453 -62.77 -7.34 -30.42
CA LYS A 453 -63.39 -6.13 -29.88
C LYS A 453 -64.75 -6.44 -29.31
N GLU A 454 -65.06 -6.01 -28.08
CA GLU A 454 -66.42 -5.80 -27.59
C GLU A 454 -66.56 -4.40 -26.95
N ASP A 455 -67.64 -3.84 -27.26
CA ASP A 455 -68.28 -2.57 -27.17
C ASP A 455 -68.24 -1.75 -25.86
N GLU A 456 -68.41 -0.45 -26.10
CA GLU A 456 -68.72 0.67 -25.23
C GLU A 456 -69.68 0.36 -24.02
N ALA A 457 -69.29 0.82 -22.84
CA ALA A 457 -70.24 1.32 -21.84
C ALA A 457 -69.61 2.38 -20.92
N THR A 458 -70.31 3.46 -20.80
CA THR A 458 -70.14 4.73 -20.11
C THR A 458 -69.93 4.63 -18.58
N PRO A 459 -69.44 5.69 -17.92
CA PRO A 459 -68.80 5.65 -16.59
C PRO A 459 -69.82 5.75 -15.44
N GLN A 460 -69.41 5.15 -14.31
CA GLN A 460 -70.03 5.47 -13.01
C GLN A 460 -68.97 5.91 -12.00
N GLU A 461 -69.19 7.16 -11.54
CA GLU A 461 -68.61 7.75 -10.35
C GLU A 461 -68.76 6.86 -9.12
N SER A 462 -67.74 6.66 -8.32
CA SER A 462 -67.85 6.93 -6.87
C SER A 462 -66.52 6.52 -6.14
N ALA A 463 -66.22 7.37 -5.17
CA ALA A 463 -65.41 7.18 -3.99
C ALA A 463 -63.85 7.44 -4.14
N ALA A 464 -63.58 8.73 -4.16
CA ALA A 464 -62.36 9.25 -3.52
C ALA A 464 -62.62 9.34 -2.02
N SER A 465 -61.84 8.68 -1.21
CA SER A 465 -61.54 9.11 0.17
C SER A 465 -60.40 8.21 0.74
N ASP A 466 -59.52 8.86 1.49
CA ASP A 466 -58.56 8.33 2.44
C ASP A 466 -57.19 7.85 1.92
N TRP A 467 -56.33 8.80 1.62
CA TRP A 467 -54.86 8.66 1.74
C TRP A 467 -54.16 10.03 1.87
N GLU A 468 -54.60 10.90 2.79
CA GLU A 468 -53.97 12.21 3.02
C GLU A 468 -53.72 12.58 4.50
N GLU A 469 -53.44 11.63 5.38
CA GLU A 469 -53.19 11.95 6.80
C GLU A 469 -51.86 11.46 7.40
N ASP A 470 -50.88 10.97 6.63
CA ASP A 470 -49.62 10.53 7.20
C ASP A 470 -48.35 11.31 6.75
N LYS A 471 -48.48 12.50 6.16
CA LYS A 471 -47.34 13.33 5.79
C LYS A 471 -47.01 14.50 6.70
N GLU A 472 -47.78 14.79 7.74
CA GLU A 472 -47.49 15.88 8.69
C GLU A 472 -46.81 15.45 10.00
N ALA A 473 -46.69 14.15 10.32
CA ALA A 473 -46.05 13.69 11.56
C ALA A 473 -44.52 13.53 11.48
N VAL A 474 -43.92 13.53 10.27
CA VAL A 474 -42.47 13.33 10.08
C VAL A 474 -41.71 14.66 10.00
N LYS A 475 -42.38 15.80 9.86
CA LYS A 475 -41.72 17.12 9.76
C LYS A 475 -41.53 17.88 11.07
N GLN A 476 -42.02 17.37 12.21
CA GLN A 476 -41.87 18.05 13.50
C GLN A 476 -40.85 17.43 14.47
N SER A 477 -40.17 16.30 14.12
CA SER A 477 -39.16 15.68 14.99
C SER A 477 -37.69 15.91 14.55
N SER A 478 -37.44 16.51 13.39
CA SER A 478 -36.06 16.76 12.89
C SER A 478 -35.60 18.22 13.00
N GLY A 479 -36.42 19.13 13.49
CA GLY A 479 -36.12 20.58 13.53
C GLY A 479 -35.53 21.12 14.84
N GLU A 480 -35.54 20.38 15.94
CA GLU A 480 -35.11 20.89 17.24
C GLU A 480 -33.79 20.29 17.80
N LYS A 481 -33.20 19.31 17.12
CA LYS A 481 -31.91 18.71 17.56
C LYS A 481 -30.65 19.27 16.88
N GLU A 482 -30.75 19.82 15.67
CA GLU A 482 -29.57 20.37 14.96
C GLU A 482 -29.17 21.78 15.43
N ASP A 483 -30.04 22.56 16.08
CA ASP A 483 -29.71 23.93 16.50
C ASP A 483 -29.06 24.02 17.91
N SER A 484 -28.98 22.89 18.67
CA SER A 484 -28.34 22.83 19.98
C SER A 484 -26.86 22.38 19.90
N ASP A 485 -26.49 21.58 18.90
CA ASP A 485 -25.12 21.07 18.78
C ASP A 485 -24.23 22.05 18.02
N LEU A 486 -24.74 22.76 17.02
CA LEU A 486 -24.01 23.86 16.34
C LEU A 486 -23.71 25.09 17.24
N LYS A 487 -24.39 25.23 18.39
CA LYS A 487 -24.07 26.28 19.38
C LYS A 487 -23.00 25.85 20.37
N LYS A 488 -22.80 24.56 20.60
CA LYS A 488 -21.72 24.07 21.48
C LYS A 488 -20.36 24.05 20.80
N GLU A 489 -20.28 23.69 19.52
CA GLU A 489 -19.01 23.76 18.78
C GLU A 489 -18.49 25.20 18.58
N LYS A 490 -19.39 26.17 18.38
CA LYS A 490 -18.97 27.59 18.23
C LYS A 490 -18.54 28.27 19.55
N GLU A 491 -18.83 27.70 20.72
CA GLU A 491 -18.31 28.18 21.99
C GLU A 491 -16.98 27.53 22.37
N SER A 492 -16.68 26.27 21.97
CA SER A 492 -15.39 25.62 22.18
C SER A 492 -14.26 26.26 21.36
N ASP A 493 -14.51 26.60 20.09
CA ASP A 493 -13.54 27.27 19.23
C ASP A 493 -13.14 28.69 19.69
N LYS A 494 -13.99 29.35 20.48
CA LYS A 494 -13.67 30.68 21.04
C LYS A 494 -12.78 30.62 22.27
N ASP A 495 -12.82 29.53 23.02
CA ASP A 495 -12.00 29.35 24.22
C ASP A 495 -10.61 28.82 23.88
N GLU A 496 -10.45 27.97 22.86
CA GLU A 496 -9.13 27.55 22.34
C GLU A 496 -8.36 28.71 21.69
N LYS A 497 -9.01 29.54 20.88
CA LYS A 497 -8.36 30.74 20.33
C LYS A 497 -7.87 31.74 21.39
N LYS A 498 -8.55 31.84 22.55
CA LYS A 498 -8.10 32.66 23.65
C LYS A 498 -6.96 32.03 24.46
N ALA A 499 -6.84 30.71 24.47
CA ALA A 499 -5.74 29.99 25.11
C ALA A 499 -4.44 30.10 24.29
N SER A 500 -4.50 29.97 22.96
CA SER A 500 -3.33 30.11 22.09
C SER A 500 -2.75 31.51 22.03
N GLU A 501 -3.58 32.57 22.06
CA GLU A 501 -3.10 33.95 22.14
C GLU A 501 -2.40 34.28 23.49
N LYS A 502 -2.82 33.65 24.60
CA LYS A 502 -2.16 33.85 25.90
C LYS A 502 -0.79 33.14 25.99
N VAL A 503 -0.58 32.03 25.27
CA VAL A 503 0.71 31.32 25.25
C VAL A 503 1.71 32.08 24.38
N THR A 504 1.28 32.68 23.28
CA THR A 504 2.15 33.46 22.37
C THR A 504 2.62 34.76 23.02
N LEU A 505 1.77 35.44 23.83
CA LEU A 505 2.14 36.65 24.59
C LEU A 505 3.06 36.37 25.79
N LYS A 506 3.06 35.15 26.35
CA LYS A 506 3.99 34.75 27.40
C LYS A 506 5.39 34.42 26.90
N LYS A 507 5.51 33.86 25.69
CA LYS A 507 6.81 33.58 25.05
C LYS A 507 7.53 34.83 24.53
N SER A 508 6.80 35.88 24.16
CA SER A 508 7.42 37.15 23.73
C SER A 508 7.90 38.05 24.89
N LYS A 509 7.42 37.81 26.10
CA LYS A 509 7.88 38.58 27.30
C LYS A 509 9.08 37.96 28.01
N SER A 510 9.39 36.67 27.80
CA SER A 510 10.57 36.05 28.42
C SER A 510 11.85 36.22 27.57
N ALA A 511 11.77 36.73 26.35
CA ALA A 511 12.92 36.96 25.47
C ALA A 511 13.48 38.41 25.51
N SER A 512 12.89 39.29 26.32
CA SER A 512 13.32 40.68 26.43
C SER A 512 14.02 41.05 27.74
N ASP A 513 14.18 40.12 28.68
CA ASP A 513 14.80 40.40 30.00
C ASP A 513 16.23 39.82 30.17
N ASP A 514 16.83 39.28 29.10
CA ASP A 514 18.24 38.86 29.07
C ASP A 514 19.02 39.60 27.96
N LYS A 515 19.15 40.92 28.13
CA LYS A 515 20.20 41.72 27.47
C LYS A 515 20.58 42.91 28.33
#